data_39d1f01bed31d608ff644e2ed2191e2a
#
_entry.id   39d1f01bed31d608ff644e2ed2191e2a
#
_cell.length_a   1.000
_cell.length_b   1.000
_cell.length_c   1.000
_cell.angle_alpha   90.00
_cell.angle_beta   90.00
_cell.angle_gamma   90.00
#
_symmetry.space_group_name_H-M   'P 1'
#
loop_
_entity.id
_entity.type
_entity.pdbx_description
1 polymer ?
#
loop_
_entity_poly.entity_id
_entity_poly.type
_entity_poly.pdbx_seq_one_letter_code
_entity_poly.pdbx_strand_id
1 'polypeptide(L)'
;ATKDGVLWKIAGNSARVKFISKDAEPIALPSNRISANFKIPNSGEVLLAERFSSGWQLLVDGKFVKPESTAEGLTKFKVETPGDGLLIHDGTLQRAGISLQLMTIGLIVFFALPRGRKRSQLSDIELAR
;
A
#
# COMPACT_ATOMS: atom_id res chain seq x y z
N ALA A 1 -36.50 -23.06 1.08
CA ALA A 1 -35.88 -22.98 2.40
C ALA A 1 -34.83 -21.89 2.36
N THR A 2 -35.15 -20.75 2.92
CA THR A 2 -34.22 -19.66 3.14
C THR A 2 -33.20 -20.15 4.16
N LYS A 3 -31.96 -20.30 3.76
CA LYS A 3 -30.88 -20.53 4.72
C LYS A 3 -30.70 -19.22 5.47
N ASP A 4 -31.17 -19.19 6.69
CA ASP A 4 -30.97 -18.08 7.59
C ASP A 4 -29.48 -17.91 7.84
N GLY A 5 -28.89 -16.90 7.19
CA GLY A 5 -27.55 -16.51 7.49
C GLY A 5 -27.51 -15.93 8.90
N VAL A 6 -26.63 -16.44 9.75
CA VAL A 6 -26.43 -15.90 11.09
C VAL A 6 -25.72 -14.54 10.95
N LEU A 7 -26.44 -13.47 11.22
CA LEU A 7 -25.90 -12.11 11.26
C LEU A 7 -25.26 -11.89 12.63
N TRP A 8 -23.94 -11.87 12.67
CA TRP A 8 -23.22 -11.49 13.88
C TRP A 8 -23.13 -9.98 13.98
N LYS A 9 -23.81 -9.39 14.97
CA LYS A 9 -23.60 -7.99 15.33
C LYS A 9 -22.34 -7.90 16.17
N ILE A 10 -21.25 -7.40 15.57
CA ILE A 10 -20.01 -7.11 16.31
C ILE A 10 -20.29 -5.88 17.18
N ALA A 11 -20.30 -6.08 18.49
CA ALA A 11 -20.37 -4.97 19.44
C ALA A 11 -19.03 -4.24 19.43
N GLY A 12 -19.07 -2.94 19.16
CA GLY A 12 -17.88 -2.09 19.18
C GLY A 12 -17.77 -1.21 17.93
N ASN A 13 -16.83 -0.28 17.99
CA ASN A 13 -16.54 0.61 16.86
C ASN A 13 -15.71 -0.14 15.81
N SER A 14 -16.31 -0.46 14.67
CA SER A 14 -15.66 -1.17 13.53
C SER A 14 -14.85 -0.25 12.62
N ALA A 15 -14.52 0.97 13.05
CA ALA A 15 -13.74 1.90 12.25
C ALA A 15 -12.37 1.33 11.92
N ARG A 16 -11.94 1.55 10.68
CA ARG A 16 -10.62 1.11 10.18
C ARG A 16 -9.47 1.79 10.90
N VAL A 17 -9.62 3.06 11.24
CA VAL A 17 -8.64 3.84 11.99
C VAL A 17 -9.28 4.32 13.28
N LYS A 18 -8.61 4.09 14.39
CA LYS A 18 -9.07 4.48 15.73
C LYS A 18 -7.97 5.24 16.44
N PHE A 19 -8.38 6.25 17.18
CA PHE A 19 -7.51 6.92 18.13
C PHE A 19 -7.82 6.42 19.54
N ILE A 20 -6.80 6.00 20.25
CA ILE A 20 -6.89 5.48 21.61
C ILE A 20 -6.08 6.40 22.52
N SER A 21 -6.76 7.09 23.42
CA SER A 21 -6.15 7.85 24.50
C SER A 21 -6.11 6.99 25.78
N LYS A 22 -5.20 7.32 26.70
CA LYS A 22 -5.07 6.56 27.96
C LYS A 22 -6.31 6.63 28.84
N ASP A 23 -7.07 7.73 28.76
CA ASP A 23 -8.16 8.05 29.68
C ASP A 23 -9.52 8.20 28.99
N ALA A 24 -9.63 7.86 27.72
CA ALA A 24 -10.86 8.02 26.94
C ALA A 24 -11.20 6.81 26.09
N GLU A 25 -12.47 6.68 25.75
CA GLU A 25 -12.93 5.65 24.82
C GLU A 25 -12.30 5.82 23.42
N PRO A 26 -12.06 4.71 22.70
CA PRO A 26 -11.51 4.78 21.35
C PRO A 26 -12.40 5.60 20.42
N ILE A 27 -11.82 6.58 19.75
CA ILE A 27 -12.51 7.45 18.81
C ILE A 27 -12.28 6.92 17.39
N ALA A 28 -13.37 6.75 16.63
CA ALA A 28 -13.29 6.43 15.21
C ALA A 28 -12.79 7.65 14.43
N LEU A 29 -11.75 7.43 13.61
CA LEU A 29 -11.23 8.47 12.75
C LEU A 29 -11.73 8.29 11.32
N PRO A 30 -12.04 9.38 10.59
CA PRO A 30 -12.43 9.30 9.19
C PRO A 30 -11.25 8.75 8.38
N SER A 31 -11.52 7.76 7.54
CA SER A 31 -10.49 7.16 6.70
C SER A 31 -11.02 6.74 5.35
N ASN A 32 -10.23 6.95 4.31
CA ASN A 32 -10.41 6.40 2.98
C ASN A 32 -9.58 5.13 2.83
N ARG A 33 -9.72 4.45 1.69
CA ARG A 33 -9.04 3.19 1.42
C ARG A 33 -7.50 3.29 1.42
N ILE A 34 -6.95 4.45 1.07
CA ILE A 34 -5.51 4.68 0.84
C ILE A 34 -4.95 5.71 1.82
N SER A 35 -5.78 6.63 2.29
CA SER A 35 -5.35 7.74 3.15
C SER A 35 -6.41 8.10 4.16
N ALA A 36 -5.99 8.78 5.21
CA ALA A 36 -6.87 9.35 6.20
C ALA A 36 -6.31 10.68 6.69
N ASN A 37 -7.16 11.71 6.71
CA ASN A 37 -6.88 13.01 7.32
C ASN A 37 -7.73 13.16 8.56
N PHE A 38 -7.13 13.43 9.70
CA PHE A 38 -7.85 13.56 10.95
C PHE A 38 -7.10 14.47 11.93
N LYS A 39 -7.81 14.98 12.91
CA LYS A 39 -7.18 15.70 14.03
C LYS A 39 -6.95 14.76 15.18
N ILE A 40 -5.77 14.84 15.75
CA ILE A 40 -5.37 14.11 16.95
C ILE A 40 -5.51 15.07 18.12
N PRO A 41 -6.47 14.81 19.03
CA PRO A 41 -6.77 15.77 20.11
C PRO A 41 -5.70 15.79 21.19
N ASN A 42 -5.09 14.67 21.49
CA ASN A 42 -4.16 14.48 22.60
C ASN A 42 -3.05 13.50 22.24
N SER A 43 -2.10 13.30 23.15
CA SER A 43 -1.18 12.17 23.08
C SER A 43 -1.92 10.85 23.21
N GLY A 44 -1.53 9.85 22.43
CA GLY A 44 -2.19 8.54 22.43
C GLY A 44 -1.66 7.62 21.34
N GLU A 45 -2.45 6.66 20.98
CA GLU A 45 -2.10 5.70 19.93
C GLU A 45 -3.14 5.76 18.79
N VAL A 46 -2.65 5.80 17.56
CA VAL A 46 -3.48 5.59 16.37
C VAL A 46 -3.37 4.14 15.98
N LEU A 47 -4.48 3.42 16.02
CA LEU A 47 -4.58 2.02 15.65
C LEU A 47 -5.21 1.90 14.26
N LEU A 48 -4.51 1.23 13.37
CA LEU A 48 -5.02 0.85 12.05
C LEU A 48 -5.43 -0.63 12.09
N ALA A 49 -6.70 -0.91 11.79
CA ALA A 49 -7.25 -2.27 11.75
C ALA A 49 -6.78 -3.03 10.49
N GLU A 50 -5.49 -2.97 10.22
CA GLU A 50 -4.84 -3.69 9.13
C GLU A 50 -3.55 -4.33 9.62
N ARG A 51 -3.20 -5.43 8.96
CA ARG A 51 -1.96 -6.14 9.24
C ARG A 51 -0.77 -5.20 9.18
N PHE A 52 0.18 -5.40 10.09
CA PHE A 52 1.39 -4.61 10.14
C PHE A 52 2.10 -4.57 8.79
N SER A 53 2.40 -3.36 8.35
CA SER A 53 3.21 -3.09 7.17
C SER A 53 4.04 -1.84 7.40
N SER A 54 5.31 -1.91 7.08
CA SER A 54 6.22 -0.76 7.12
C SER A 54 5.90 0.31 6.05
N GLY A 55 5.04 -0.02 5.08
CA GLY A 55 4.56 0.92 4.07
C GLY A 55 3.55 1.94 4.61
N TRP A 56 2.96 1.71 5.78
CA TRP A 56 2.10 2.70 6.42
C TRP A 56 2.93 3.79 7.08
N GLN A 57 2.58 5.03 6.80
CA GLN A 57 3.24 6.22 7.34
C GLN A 57 2.20 7.15 7.93
N LEU A 58 2.41 7.58 9.15
CA LEU A 58 1.63 8.62 9.80
C LEU A 58 2.48 9.87 9.92
N LEU A 59 1.97 10.98 9.40
CA LEU A 59 2.53 12.31 9.61
C LEU A 59 1.66 13.05 10.61
N VAL A 60 2.26 13.63 11.62
CA VAL A 60 1.60 14.52 12.57
C VAL A 60 2.28 15.87 12.48
N ASP A 61 1.56 16.89 12.04
CA ASP A 61 2.11 18.22 11.74
C ASP A 61 3.37 18.15 10.84
N GLY A 62 3.36 17.26 9.86
CA GLY A 62 4.47 17.05 8.93
C GLY A 62 5.64 16.23 9.47
N LYS A 63 5.57 15.74 10.71
CA LYS A 63 6.59 14.85 11.30
C LYS A 63 6.18 13.39 11.14
N PHE A 64 7.12 12.56 10.71
CA PHE A 64 6.89 11.13 10.59
C PHE A 64 6.84 10.43 11.94
N VAL A 65 5.81 9.62 12.13
CA VAL A 65 5.67 8.68 13.24
C VAL A 65 5.88 7.27 12.71
N LYS A 66 6.77 6.50 13.33
CA LYS A 66 7.07 5.13 12.91
C LYS A 66 5.92 4.18 13.23
N PRO A 67 5.57 3.27 12.32
CA PRO A 67 4.63 2.20 12.60
C PRO A 67 5.24 1.17 13.54
N GLU A 68 4.45 0.69 14.48
CA GLU A 68 4.76 -0.41 15.37
C GLU A 68 3.76 -1.54 15.17
N SER A 69 4.18 -2.78 15.39
CA SER A 69 3.27 -3.92 15.41
C SER A 69 2.64 -4.10 16.78
N THR A 70 1.33 -4.32 16.83
CA THR A 70 0.67 -4.79 18.05
C THR A 70 0.94 -6.27 18.28
N ALA A 71 0.62 -6.78 19.47
CA ALA A 71 0.70 -8.23 19.77
C ALA A 71 -0.18 -9.07 18.82
N GLU A 72 -1.25 -8.48 18.29
CA GLU A 72 -2.19 -9.11 17.35
C GLU A 72 -1.75 -8.97 15.90
N GLY A 73 -0.62 -8.32 15.63
CA GLY A 73 -0.09 -8.11 14.29
C GLY A 73 -0.74 -6.96 13.51
N LEU A 74 -1.42 -6.04 14.19
CA LEU A 74 -1.98 -4.83 13.59
C LEU A 74 -0.96 -3.68 13.60
N THR A 75 -1.22 -2.66 12.80
CA THR A 75 -0.36 -1.47 12.73
C THR A 75 -0.82 -0.42 13.74
N LYS A 76 0.09 0.06 14.58
CA LYS A 76 -0.14 1.16 15.50
C LYS A 76 0.92 2.25 15.39
N PHE A 77 0.56 3.47 15.77
CA PHE A 77 1.45 4.62 15.81
C PHE A 77 1.33 5.29 17.18
N LYS A 78 2.45 5.52 17.84
CA LYS A 78 2.47 6.30 19.07
C LYS A 78 2.60 7.77 18.76
N VAL A 79 1.63 8.55 19.19
CA VAL A 79 1.59 10.00 18.99
C VAL A 79 1.78 10.70 20.33
N GLU A 80 2.81 11.50 20.45
CA GLU A 80 3.14 12.21 21.69
C GLU A 80 2.51 13.60 21.76
N THR A 81 2.26 14.20 20.61
CA THR A 81 1.72 15.58 20.51
C THR A 81 0.42 15.61 19.72
N PRO A 82 -0.57 16.42 20.15
CA PRO A 82 -1.75 16.66 19.34
C PRO A 82 -1.37 17.37 18.04
N GLY A 83 -2.18 17.22 17.01
CA GLY A 83 -1.94 17.88 15.72
C GLY A 83 -2.76 17.32 14.57
N ASP A 84 -2.49 17.82 13.38
CA ASP A 84 -3.13 17.32 12.17
C ASP A 84 -2.43 16.04 11.68
N GLY A 85 -3.16 14.93 11.70
CA GLY A 85 -2.68 13.62 11.29
C GLY A 85 -3.00 13.31 9.84
N LEU A 86 -2.00 12.88 9.09
CA LEU A 86 -2.14 12.34 7.74
C LEU A 86 -1.59 10.91 7.71
N LEU A 87 -2.47 9.95 7.52
CA LEU A 87 -2.11 8.55 7.33
C LEU A 87 -2.09 8.24 5.83
N ILE A 88 -0.98 7.73 5.34
CA ILE A 88 -0.78 7.35 3.93
C ILE A 88 -0.12 5.97 3.85
N HIS A 89 -0.39 5.26 2.76
CA HIS A 89 0.31 4.02 2.45
C HIS A 89 1.33 4.28 1.33
N ASP A 90 2.61 4.10 1.65
CA ASP A 90 3.68 4.20 0.66
C ASP A 90 3.88 2.85 -0.05
N GLY A 91 3.39 2.78 -1.27
CA GLY A 91 3.57 1.63 -2.17
C GLY A 91 4.81 1.71 -3.07
N THR A 92 5.73 2.64 -2.81
CA THR A 92 6.87 2.92 -3.71
C THR A 92 7.74 1.70 -3.93
N LEU A 93 8.05 0.93 -2.90
CA LEU A 93 8.85 -0.30 -3.01
C LEU A 93 8.15 -1.35 -3.89
N GLN A 94 6.85 -1.52 -3.74
CA GLN A 94 6.08 -2.45 -4.55
C GLN A 94 6.02 -2.01 -6.01
N ARG A 95 5.84 -0.71 -6.26
CA ARG A 95 5.87 -0.14 -7.63
C ARG A 95 7.24 -0.26 -8.27
N ALA A 96 8.31 -0.01 -7.52
CA ALA A 96 9.68 -0.20 -8.00
C ALA A 96 9.96 -1.66 -8.39
N GLY A 97 9.49 -2.63 -7.60
CA GLY A 97 9.59 -4.05 -7.92
C GLY A 97 8.89 -4.42 -9.22
N ILE A 98 7.67 -3.95 -9.42
CA ILE A 98 6.90 -4.19 -10.66
C ILE A 98 7.59 -3.54 -11.86
N SER A 99 8.09 -2.32 -11.71
CA SER A 99 8.81 -1.62 -12.79
C SER A 99 10.07 -2.35 -13.19
N LEU A 100 10.83 -2.88 -12.23
CA LEU A 100 12.03 -3.68 -12.49
C LEU A 100 11.70 -4.97 -13.24
N GLN A 101 10.62 -5.67 -12.85
CA GLN A 101 10.16 -6.88 -13.54
C GLN A 101 9.76 -6.59 -14.99
N LEU A 102 9.01 -5.53 -15.24
CA LEU A 102 8.62 -5.13 -16.60
C LEU A 102 9.83 -4.77 -17.46
N MET A 103 10.81 -4.08 -16.90
CA MET A 103 12.06 -3.75 -17.59
C MET A 103 12.85 -5.02 -17.96
N THR A 104 12.92 -5.99 -17.04
CA THR A 104 13.60 -7.27 -17.30
C THR A 104 12.91 -8.05 -18.41
N ILE A 105 11.59 -8.14 -18.39
CA ILE A 105 10.80 -8.80 -19.45
C ILE A 105 11.02 -8.09 -20.79
N GLY A 106 10.99 -6.77 -20.81
CA GLY A 106 11.26 -5.98 -22.01
C GLY A 106 12.65 -6.26 -22.62
N LEU A 107 13.67 -6.36 -21.77
CA LEU A 107 15.03 -6.74 -22.22
C LEU A 107 15.07 -8.14 -22.81
N ILE A 108 14.44 -9.12 -22.16
CA ILE A 108 14.39 -10.51 -22.68
C ILE A 108 13.73 -10.54 -24.04
N VAL A 109 12.57 -9.88 -24.19
CA VAL A 109 11.84 -9.80 -25.46
C VAL A 109 12.71 -9.13 -26.53
N PHE A 110 13.37 -8.03 -26.19
CA PHE A 110 14.27 -7.31 -27.13
C PHE A 110 15.41 -8.18 -27.64
N PHE A 111 16.04 -8.99 -26.78
CA PHE A 111 17.09 -9.92 -27.19
C PHE A 111 16.58 -11.18 -27.87
N ALA A 112 15.35 -11.60 -27.57
CA ALA A 112 14.73 -12.77 -28.19
C ALA A 112 14.17 -12.49 -29.58
N LEU A 113 13.94 -11.21 -29.93
CA LEU A 113 13.52 -10.85 -31.29
C LEU A 113 14.61 -11.22 -32.28
N PRO A 114 14.32 -12.09 -33.29
CA PRO A 114 15.29 -12.43 -34.32
C PRO A 114 15.65 -11.16 -35.06
N ARG A 115 16.91 -10.74 -34.94
CA ARG A 115 17.45 -9.68 -35.78
C ARG A 115 17.32 -10.16 -37.22
N GLY A 116 16.38 -9.56 -37.95
CA GLY A 116 16.15 -9.90 -39.35
C GLY A 116 17.46 -9.89 -40.12
N ARG A 117 17.96 -11.06 -40.44
CA ARG A 117 18.99 -11.19 -41.47
C ARG A 117 18.40 -10.56 -42.72
N LYS A 118 18.88 -9.39 -43.12
CA LYS A 118 18.72 -8.95 -44.51
C LYS A 118 19.26 -10.07 -45.38
N ARG A 119 18.36 -10.93 -45.84
CA ARG A 119 18.70 -11.80 -46.96
C ARG A 119 19.11 -10.86 -48.09
N SER A 120 20.39 -10.90 -48.42
CA SER A 120 20.91 -10.19 -49.59
C SER A 120 20.19 -10.79 -50.80
N GLN A 121 19.27 -10.05 -51.37
CA GLN A 121 18.61 -10.37 -52.64
C GLN A 121 19.58 -10.22 -53.82
N LEU A 122 20.87 -10.19 -53.54
CA LEU A 122 21.91 -10.03 -54.58
C LEU A 122 22.25 -11.32 -55.34
N SER A 123 21.82 -12.49 -54.82
CA SER A 123 22.09 -13.77 -55.50
C SER A 123 21.14 -14.12 -56.64
N ASP A 124 19.94 -13.54 -56.65
CA ASP A 124 18.95 -13.89 -57.66
C ASP A 124 19.09 -13.11 -58.97
N ILE A 125 19.84 -12.02 -58.98
CA ILE A 125 20.08 -11.22 -60.17
C ILE A 125 21.27 -11.79 -61.00
N GLU A 126 22.17 -12.51 -60.38
CA GLU A 126 23.34 -13.06 -61.06
C GLU A 126 23.08 -14.41 -61.72
N LEU A 127 22.03 -15.12 -61.29
CA LEU A 127 21.60 -16.38 -61.90
C LEU A 127 20.65 -16.23 -63.10
N ALA A 128 20.17 -15.02 -63.39
CA ALA A 128 19.30 -14.68 -64.48
C ALA A 128 20.03 -14.18 -65.79
N ARG A 129 21.33 -14.31 -65.86
CA ARG A 129 22.12 -14.00 -67.07
C ARG A 129 22.49 -15.24 -67.81
#